data_edec37bfce962782687237f84c3fe8ef
#
_entry.id   edec37bfce962782687237f84c3fe8ef
#
_cell.length_a   1.000
_cell.length_b   1.000
_cell.length_c   1.000
_cell.angle_alpha   90.00
_cell.angle_beta   90.00
_cell.angle_gamma   90.00
#
_symmetry.space_group_name_H-M   'P 1'
#
loop_
_entity.id
_entity.type
_entity.pdbx_description
1 polymer ?
#
loop_
_entity_poly.entity_id
_entity_poly.type
_entity_poly.pdbx_seq_one_letter_code
_entity_poly.pdbx_strand_id
1 'polypeptide(L)'
;MNTTYNWYQNLIKPNWAPPSWVFGPIWSVLYVLIIISFGTVFYKVFNKELPFVVVVPFILNIVFNLIFSPIQFKLQNNYLAALDIVLVLGTLIWAMIAIYPHIKWVALINIPYLIWVCIATVLQFTITYLNR
;
A
#
# COMPACT_ATOMS: atom_id res chain seq x y z
N MET A 1 2.88 23.70 7.36
CA MET A 1 2.57 22.62 6.42
C MET A 1 3.31 22.82 5.13
N ASN A 2 3.88 21.78 4.60
CA ASN A 2 4.69 21.91 3.39
C ASN A 2 3.83 21.97 2.14
N THR A 3 4.45 22.32 1.01
CA THR A 3 3.78 22.44 -0.27
C THR A 3 3.16 21.12 -0.75
N THR A 4 3.75 20.00 -0.34
CA THR A 4 3.27 18.66 -0.68
C THR A 4 1.86 18.44 -0.17
N TYR A 5 1.63 18.76 1.11
CA TYR A 5 0.32 18.63 1.72
C TYR A 5 -0.69 19.60 1.07
N ASN A 6 -0.26 20.84 0.84
CA ASN A 6 -1.11 21.83 0.23
C ASN A 6 -1.52 21.43 -1.19
N TRP A 7 -0.61 20.84 -1.96
CA TRP A 7 -0.92 20.36 -3.30
C TRP A 7 -2.04 19.32 -3.26
N TYR A 8 -1.96 18.35 -2.34
CA TYR A 8 -2.99 17.32 -2.23
C TYR A 8 -4.35 17.92 -1.84
N GLN A 9 -4.34 18.89 -0.92
CA GLN A 9 -5.58 19.54 -0.48
C GLN A 9 -6.28 20.27 -1.62
N ASN A 10 -5.53 20.77 -2.59
CA ASN A 10 -6.08 21.53 -3.71
C ASN A 10 -6.55 20.67 -4.87
N LEU A 11 -6.32 19.35 -4.82
CA LEU A 11 -6.81 18.46 -5.86
C LEU A 11 -8.33 18.37 -5.82
N ILE A 12 -8.93 18.19 -6.99
CA ILE A 12 -10.36 17.88 -7.08
C ILE A 12 -10.52 16.41 -6.65
N LYS A 13 -11.34 16.20 -5.62
CA LYS A 13 -11.55 14.88 -5.04
C LYS A 13 -13.03 14.55 -5.05
N PRO A 14 -13.38 13.22 -5.09
CA PRO A 14 -14.79 12.84 -4.97
C PRO A 14 -15.35 13.17 -3.59
N ASN A 15 -16.67 13.28 -3.49
CA ASN A 15 -17.33 13.65 -2.24
C ASN A 15 -17.06 12.64 -1.12
N TRP A 16 -16.82 11.37 -1.47
CA TRP A 16 -16.58 10.30 -0.50
C TRP A 16 -15.11 10.21 -0.08
N ALA A 17 -14.23 11.05 -0.63
CA ALA A 17 -12.80 10.98 -0.31
C ALA A 17 -12.60 11.17 1.19
N PRO A 18 -11.77 10.33 1.84
CA PRO A 18 -11.48 10.50 3.26
C PRO A 18 -10.78 11.83 3.51
N PRO A 19 -11.04 12.47 4.68
CA PRO A 19 -10.28 13.66 5.06
C PRO A 19 -8.79 13.36 5.16
N SER A 20 -7.95 14.34 4.82
CA SER A 20 -6.49 14.15 4.82
C SER A 20 -5.95 13.66 6.16
N TRP A 21 -6.54 14.13 7.27
CA TRP A 21 -6.05 13.78 8.61
C TRP A 21 -6.22 12.29 8.93
N VAL A 22 -7.11 11.60 8.21
CA VAL A 22 -7.37 10.17 8.43
C VAL A 22 -6.18 9.32 7.99
N PHE A 23 -5.44 9.76 6.97
CA PHE A 23 -4.37 8.98 6.38
C PHE A 23 -3.26 8.64 7.38
N GLY A 24 -2.87 9.61 8.22
CA GLY A 24 -1.81 9.38 9.20
C GLY A 24 -2.14 8.25 10.18
N PRO A 25 -3.25 8.33 10.92
CA PRO A 25 -3.62 7.26 11.86
C PRO A 25 -3.82 5.91 11.19
N ILE A 26 -4.47 5.86 10.02
CA ILE A 26 -4.70 4.60 9.31
C ILE A 26 -3.38 3.97 8.91
N TRP A 27 -2.47 4.74 8.29
CA TRP A 27 -1.18 4.22 7.87
C TRP A 27 -0.33 3.79 9.06
N SER A 28 -0.42 4.49 10.20
CA SER A 28 0.29 4.08 11.41
C SER A 28 -0.13 2.68 11.85
N VAL A 29 -1.42 2.40 11.88
CA VAL A 29 -1.93 1.09 12.23
C VAL A 29 -1.49 0.06 11.20
N LEU A 30 -1.63 0.37 9.91
CA LEU A 30 -1.28 -0.56 8.84
C LEU A 30 0.22 -0.89 8.88
N TYR A 31 1.09 0.09 9.13
CA TYR A 31 2.52 -0.19 9.22
C TYR A 31 2.87 -1.10 10.40
N VAL A 32 2.16 -0.98 11.52
CA VAL A 32 2.36 -1.92 12.63
C VAL A 32 2.01 -3.34 12.17
N LEU A 33 0.87 -3.51 11.49
CA LEU A 33 0.47 -4.83 10.99
C LEU A 33 1.46 -5.35 9.94
N ILE A 34 1.94 -4.48 9.06
CA ILE A 34 2.92 -4.84 8.04
C ILE A 34 4.23 -5.29 8.70
N ILE A 35 4.72 -4.54 9.67
CA ILE A 35 5.97 -4.90 10.36
C ILE A 35 5.86 -6.27 11.00
N ILE A 36 4.77 -6.53 11.70
CA ILE A 36 4.56 -7.81 12.38
C ILE A 36 4.47 -8.94 11.37
N SER A 37 3.62 -8.80 10.34
CA SER A 37 3.36 -9.89 9.40
C SER A 37 4.50 -10.10 8.42
N PHE A 38 4.99 -9.03 7.79
CA PHE A 38 6.08 -9.14 6.81
C PHE A 38 7.38 -9.52 7.50
N GLY A 39 7.61 -8.98 8.71
CA GLY A 39 8.76 -9.36 9.52
C GLY A 39 8.78 -10.84 9.83
N THR A 40 7.61 -11.42 10.14
CA THR A 40 7.48 -12.86 10.37
C THR A 40 7.87 -13.64 9.12
N VAL A 41 7.41 -13.23 7.95
CA VAL A 41 7.74 -13.90 6.69
C VAL A 41 9.24 -13.84 6.42
N PHE A 42 9.84 -12.65 6.56
CA PHE A 42 11.29 -12.50 6.34
C PHE A 42 12.09 -13.38 7.32
N TYR A 43 11.67 -13.40 8.57
CA TYR A 43 12.35 -14.23 9.60
C TYR A 43 12.31 -15.70 9.21
N LYS A 44 11.15 -16.19 8.78
CA LYS A 44 11.00 -17.60 8.43
C LYS A 44 11.75 -17.97 7.16
N VAL A 45 11.79 -17.05 6.17
CA VAL A 45 12.60 -17.29 4.96
C VAL A 45 14.07 -17.27 5.31
N PHE A 46 14.51 -16.35 6.15
CA PHE A 46 15.91 -16.28 6.60
C PHE A 46 16.34 -17.57 7.30
N ASN A 47 15.45 -18.16 8.11
CA ASN A 47 15.72 -19.40 8.82
C ASN A 47 15.45 -20.65 7.97
N LYS A 48 15.19 -20.47 6.67
CA LYS A 48 14.94 -21.56 5.71
C LYS A 48 13.69 -22.39 6.05
N GLU A 49 12.74 -21.78 6.77
CA GLU A 49 11.47 -22.44 7.07
C GLU A 49 10.47 -22.25 5.92
N LEU A 50 10.70 -21.27 5.04
CA LEU A 50 9.87 -20.99 3.87
C LEU A 50 10.74 -20.85 2.63
N PRO A 51 10.21 -21.19 1.43
CA PRO A 51 10.93 -20.95 0.18
C PRO A 51 11.18 -19.47 -0.05
N PHE A 52 12.34 -19.12 -0.61
CA PHE A 52 12.69 -17.73 -0.90
C PHE A 52 11.65 -17.07 -1.84
N VAL A 53 11.08 -17.85 -2.77
CA VAL A 53 10.13 -17.29 -3.75
C VAL A 53 8.92 -16.66 -3.06
N VAL A 54 8.57 -17.12 -1.85
CA VAL A 54 7.43 -16.58 -1.10
C VAL A 54 7.67 -15.13 -0.67
N VAL A 55 8.93 -14.75 -0.43
CA VAL A 55 9.26 -13.41 0.03
C VAL A 55 9.22 -12.37 -1.09
N VAL A 56 9.33 -12.79 -2.35
CA VAL A 56 9.42 -11.87 -3.49
C VAL A 56 8.24 -10.89 -3.55
N PRO A 57 6.96 -11.33 -3.48
CA PRO A 57 5.87 -10.36 -3.53
C PRO A 57 5.86 -9.43 -2.32
N PHE A 58 6.34 -9.88 -1.16
CA PHE A 58 6.43 -9.01 0.02
C PHE A 58 7.46 -7.90 -0.19
N ILE A 59 8.62 -8.22 -0.77
CA ILE A 59 9.65 -7.22 -1.06
C ILE A 59 9.11 -6.21 -2.07
N LEU A 60 8.50 -6.69 -3.15
CA LEU A 60 7.96 -5.80 -4.20
C LEU A 60 6.87 -4.90 -3.63
N ASN A 61 6.01 -5.45 -2.78
CA ASN A 61 4.95 -4.67 -2.16
C ASN A 61 5.51 -3.53 -1.31
N ILE A 62 6.54 -3.81 -0.50
CA ILE A 62 7.17 -2.78 0.33
C ILE A 62 7.78 -1.68 -0.55
N VAL A 63 8.49 -2.06 -1.61
CA VAL A 63 9.12 -1.09 -2.51
C VAL A 63 8.07 -0.18 -3.13
N PHE A 64 7.01 -0.75 -3.71
CA PHE A 64 5.97 0.06 -4.33
C PHE A 64 5.22 0.91 -3.31
N ASN A 65 4.99 0.38 -2.12
CA ASN A 65 4.33 1.14 -1.05
C ASN A 65 5.16 2.36 -0.65
N LEU A 66 6.48 2.17 -0.46
CA LEU A 66 7.35 3.26 0.00
C LEU A 66 7.55 4.33 -1.05
N ILE A 67 7.52 3.98 -2.34
CA ILE A 67 7.71 4.99 -3.39
C ILE A 67 6.43 5.72 -3.75
N PHE A 68 5.27 5.27 -3.27
CA PHE A 68 4.00 5.91 -3.59
C PHE A 68 3.98 7.38 -3.13
N SER A 69 4.35 7.65 -1.88
CA SER A 69 4.32 9.02 -1.35
C SER A 69 5.24 9.96 -2.13
N PRO A 70 6.51 9.59 -2.44
CA PRO A 70 7.31 10.46 -3.30
C PRO A 70 6.69 10.73 -4.66
N ILE A 71 6.08 9.73 -5.30
CA ILE A 71 5.46 9.90 -6.60
C ILE A 71 4.26 10.83 -6.49
N GLN A 72 3.37 10.59 -5.53
CA GLN A 72 2.14 11.35 -5.38
C GLN A 72 2.41 12.77 -4.93
N PHE A 73 3.27 12.96 -3.93
CA PHE A 73 3.40 14.26 -3.26
C PHE A 73 4.61 15.04 -3.74
N LYS A 74 5.72 14.39 -4.03
CA LYS A 74 6.95 15.10 -4.43
C LYS A 74 7.00 15.34 -5.93
N LEU A 75 6.76 14.29 -6.74
CA LEU A 75 6.69 14.43 -8.19
C LEU A 75 5.36 15.00 -8.64
N GLN A 76 4.34 14.90 -7.79
CA GLN A 76 2.99 15.41 -8.07
C GLN A 76 2.45 14.88 -9.39
N ASN A 77 2.66 13.57 -9.64
CA ASN A 77 2.27 12.92 -10.87
C ASN A 77 1.17 11.90 -10.58
N ASN A 78 -0.07 12.28 -10.86
CA ASN A 78 -1.23 11.42 -10.60
C ASN A 78 -1.20 10.13 -11.42
N TYR A 79 -0.70 10.19 -12.66
CA TYR A 79 -0.66 9.00 -13.52
C TYR A 79 0.32 7.96 -12.99
N LEU A 80 1.52 8.39 -12.57
CA LEU A 80 2.48 7.47 -11.97
C LEU A 80 1.98 6.94 -10.63
N ALA A 81 1.31 7.77 -9.84
CA ALA A 81 0.72 7.32 -8.57
C ALA A 81 -0.36 6.27 -8.80
N ALA A 82 -1.20 6.46 -9.83
CA ALA A 82 -2.23 5.48 -10.19
C ALA A 82 -1.60 4.14 -10.60
N LEU A 83 -0.53 4.19 -11.40
CA LEU A 83 0.19 2.98 -11.78
C LEU A 83 0.78 2.28 -10.56
N ASP A 84 1.44 3.06 -9.70
CA ASP A 84 2.10 2.49 -8.52
C ASP A 84 1.11 1.85 -7.55
N ILE A 85 -0.05 2.48 -7.32
CA ILE A 85 -1.03 1.90 -6.39
C ILE A 85 -1.60 0.59 -6.91
N VAL A 86 -1.72 0.43 -8.23
CA VAL A 86 -2.11 -0.84 -8.83
C VAL A 86 -1.05 -1.90 -8.54
N LEU A 87 0.23 -1.53 -8.63
CA LEU A 87 1.31 -2.46 -8.32
C LEU A 87 1.33 -2.83 -6.84
N VAL A 88 1.03 -1.87 -5.95
CA VAL A 88 0.88 -2.15 -4.52
C VAL A 88 -0.25 -3.15 -4.31
N LEU A 89 -1.40 -2.93 -4.93
CA LEU A 89 -2.55 -3.83 -4.81
C LEU A 89 -2.22 -5.22 -5.36
N GLY A 90 -1.65 -5.30 -6.54
CA GLY A 90 -1.33 -6.58 -7.18
C GLY A 90 -0.32 -7.38 -6.40
N THR A 91 0.75 -6.75 -5.91
CA THR A 91 1.76 -7.45 -5.12
C THR A 91 1.21 -7.86 -3.75
N LEU A 92 0.30 -7.08 -3.16
CA LEU A 92 -0.32 -7.45 -1.90
C LEU A 92 -1.19 -8.70 -2.07
N ILE A 93 -2.01 -8.75 -3.11
CA ILE A 93 -2.84 -9.93 -3.40
C ILE A 93 -1.95 -11.14 -3.63
N TRP A 94 -0.90 -10.98 -4.42
CA TRP A 94 0.06 -12.06 -4.68
C TRP A 94 0.69 -12.55 -3.37
N ALA A 95 1.15 -11.61 -2.52
CA ALA A 95 1.76 -11.97 -1.25
C ALA A 95 0.79 -12.74 -0.36
N MET A 96 -0.46 -12.29 -0.27
CA MET A 96 -1.47 -12.95 0.57
C MET A 96 -1.76 -14.36 0.07
N ILE A 97 -1.88 -14.54 -1.25
CA ILE A 97 -2.11 -15.85 -1.84
C ILE A 97 -0.90 -16.76 -1.59
N ALA A 98 0.31 -16.24 -1.78
CA ALA A 98 1.53 -17.02 -1.63
C ALA A 98 1.74 -17.51 -0.20
N ILE A 99 1.40 -16.68 0.80
CA ILE A 99 1.66 -17.01 2.19
C ILE A 99 0.54 -17.81 2.84
N TYR A 100 -0.67 -17.77 2.29
CA TYR A 100 -1.85 -18.38 2.93
C TYR A 100 -1.63 -19.87 3.23
N PRO A 101 -1.08 -20.69 2.29
CA PRO A 101 -0.85 -22.12 2.59
C PRO A 101 0.23 -22.36 3.65
N HIS A 102 1.08 -21.38 3.90
CA HIS A 102 2.20 -21.54 4.85
C HIS A 102 1.87 -20.96 6.21
N ILE A 103 1.41 -19.72 6.27
CA ILE A 103 1.11 -19.03 7.54
C ILE A 103 -0.20 -18.28 7.33
N LYS A 104 -1.29 -18.93 7.66
CA LYS A 104 -2.64 -18.40 7.40
C LYS A 104 -2.88 -17.05 8.06
N TRP A 105 -2.43 -16.86 9.31
CA TRP A 105 -2.71 -15.61 10.03
C TRP A 105 -2.03 -14.41 9.40
N VAL A 106 -0.89 -14.60 8.74
CA VAL A 106 -0.21 -13.51 8.04
C VAL A 106 -1.08 -12.98 6.91
N ALA A 107 -1.70 -13.88 6.14
CA ALA A 107 -2.64 -13.45 5.10
C ALA A 107 -3.83 -12.72 5.70
N LEU A 108 -4.40 -13.24 6.77
CA LEU A 108 -5.62 -12.68 7.36
C LEU A 108 -5.38 -11.33 8.02
N ILE A 109 -4.23 -11.11 8.66
CA ILE A 109 -3.92 -9.85 9.33
C ILE A 109 -3.72 -8.72 8.32
N ASN A 110 -3.48 -9.05 7.06
CA ASN A 110 -3.30 -8.06 6.00
C ASN A 110 -4.62 -7.69 5.29
N ILE A 111 -5.75 -8.24 5.72
CA ILE A 111 -7.05 -7.87 5.16
C ILE A 111 -7.33 -6.37 5.33
N PRO A 112 -7.11 -5.74 6.50
CA PRO A 112 -7.29 -4.28 6.62
C PRO A 112 -6.43 -3.50 5.63
N TYR A 113 -5.19 -3.92 5.42
CA TYR A 113 -4.31 -3.30 4.44
C TYR A 113 -4.89 -3.44 3.03
N LEU A 114 -5.37 -4.63 2.68
CA LEU A 114 -5.99 -4.88 1.38
C LEU A 114 -7.21 -3.98 1.17
N ILE A 115 -8.09 -3.88 2.17
CA ILE A 115 -9.28 -3.03 2.09
C ILE A 115 -8.87 -1.58 1.85
N TRP A 116 -7.91 -1.08 2.63
CA TRP A 116 -7.46 0.31 2.49
C TRP A 116 -6.83 0.56 1.12
N VAL A 117 -6.02 -0.37 0.62
CA VAL A 117 -5.39 -0.23 -0.70
C VAL A 117 -6.44 -0.26 -1.81
N CYS A 118 -7.49 -1.07 -1.68
CA CYS A 118 -8.59 -1.06 -2.64
C CYS A 118 -9.27 0.31 -2.67
N ILE A 119 -9.55 0.88 -1.50
CA ILE A 119 -10.15 2.22 -1.40
C ILE A 119 -9.19 3.25 -2.02
N ALA A 120 -7.91 3.17 -1.69
CA ALA A 120 -6.91 4.09 -2.19
C ALA A 120 -6.75 3.98 -3.70
N THR A 121 -6.89 2.78 -4.26
CA THR A 121 -6.80 2.56 -5.71
C THR A 121 -7.96 3.28 -6.41
N VAL A 122 -9.18 3.08 -5.94
CA VAL A 122 -10.35 3.74 -6.52
C VAL A 122 -10.22 5.26 -6.37
N LEU A 123 -9.80 5.71 -5.20
CA LEU A 123 -9.61 7.14 -4.93
C LEU A 123 -8.56 7.73 -5.87
N GLN A 124 -7.42 7.06 -6.05
CA GLN A 124 -6.34 7.57 -6.90
C GLN A 124 -6.77 7.65 -8.37
N PHE A 125 -7.47 6.64 -8.87
CA PHE A 125 -7.97 6.67 -10.24
C PHE A 125 -8.99 7.79 -10.43
N THR A 126 -9.87 7.99 -9.44
CA THR A 126 -10.86 9.07 -9.50
C THR A 126 -10.18 10.43 -9.49
N ILE A 127 -9.19 10.62 -8.61
CA ILE A 127 -8.43 11.87 -8.54
C ILE A 127 -7.70 12.12 -9.86
N THR A 128 -7.06 11.10 -10.41
CA THR A 128 -6.35 11.21 -11.68
C THR A 128 -7.29 11.64 -12.80
N TYR A 129 -8.47 11.05 -12.85
CA TYR A 129 -9.47 11.41 -13.85
C TYR A 129 -9.94 12.84 -13.69
N LEU A 130 -10.20 13.28 -12.46
CA LEU A 130 -10.73 14.62 -12.19
C LEU A 130 -9.69 15.72 -12.40
N ASN A 131 -8.41 15.39 -12.32
CA ASN A 131 -7.32 16.38 -12.42
C ASN A 131 -6.43 16.19 -13.64
N ARG A 132 -6.93 15.47 -14.64
CA ARG A 132 -6.17 15.23 -15.88
C ARG A 132 -6.06 16.48 -16.77
#